data_276174ce0bc764b2047918e9f9ae40c1
#
_entry.id   276174ce0bc764b2047918e9f9ae40c1
#
_cell.length_a   1.000
_cell.length_b   1.000
_cell.length_c   1.000
_cell.angle_alpha   90.00
_cell.angle_beta   90.00
_cell.angle_gamma   90.00
#
_symmetry.space_group_name_H-M   'P 1'
#
loop_
_entity.id
_entity.type
_entity.pdbx_description
1 polymer ?
#
loop_
_entity_poly.entity_id
_entity_poly.type
_entity_poly.pdbx_seq_one_letter_code
_entity_poly.pdbx_strand_id
1 'polypeptide(L)'
;MARIFIDGFESQKWLYTAGGLWENYAGVGHNVTTGYETGYCFYIPGNFGILYKNLPPAASYYFGFHYKGTGASGRFIQFLNGSTVLGVVYYSVATGLFSVYKGDQATWLAGGSIIVPAGNWCHLQISFLPHATTGTFAVKVNGIPDINFSGSTAPSTSDIDKVALYCIGGSATNYWDNFVVDAAAYPGVSRIALLTPSGAGNSTQWDPSAGSNYACVDEVPYSDADYVYTNVADEVDTYAASDLPSEAAVVKCVQVTARARKEGSGPPNIAIACRTTGGDYYSADQSLQSSFASQSKLWETNPGTAAAWTTSEVNAMEIGIKSRP
;
A
#
# COMPACT_ATOMS: atom_id res chain seq x y z
N MET A 1 -2.66 15.95 5.99
CA MET A 1 -2.76 14.49 6.13
C MET A 1 -1.34 13.96 6.04
N ALA A 2 -1.04 12.87 6.71
CA ALA A 2 0.30 12.27 6.66
C ALA A 2 0.17 10.83 6.15
N ARG A 3 -0.08 10.67 4.84
CA ARG A 3 -0.12 9.35 4.22
C ARG A 3 1.24 8.70 4.25
N ILE A 4 1.26 7.45 4.68
CA ILE A 4 2.47 6.67 4.85
C ILE A 4 2.61 5.64 3.72
N PHE A 5 1.50 5.05 3.29
CA PHE A 5 1.51 3.97 2.32
C PHE A 5 0.17 3.86 1.59
N ILE A 6 0.21 3.52 0.31
CA ILE A 6 -0.96 3.15 -0.49
C ILE A 6 -0.63 1.95 -1.38
N ASP A 7 -1.59 1.05 -1.60
CA ASP A 7 -1.52 -0.02 -2.59
C ASP A 7 -2.94 -0.41 -3.07
N GLY A 8 -3.15 -0.37 -4.39
CA GLY A 8 -4.38 -0.83 -5.05
C GLY A 8 -4.29 -2.27 -5.54
N PHE A 9 -3.14 -2.92 -5.36
CA PHE A 9 -2.85 -4.27 -5.86
C PHE A 9 -2.91 -4.41 -7.39
N GLU A 10 -3.06 -3.33 -8.11
CA GLU A 10 -3.16 -3.29 -9.57
C GLU A 10 -1.86 -3.68 -10.29
N SER A 11 -0.72 -3.59 -9.60
CA SER A 11 0.59 -4.01 -10.14
C SER A 11 0.71 -5.53 -10.35
N GLN A 12 -0.25 -6.33 -9.88
CA GLN A 12 -0.37 -7.79 -10.01
C GLN A 12 0.85 -8.59 -9.49
N LYS A 13 1.86 -7.90 -8.98
CA LYS A 13 3.05 -8.48 -8.37
C LYS A 13 3.30 -7.84 -7.02
N TRP A 14 2.47 -8.19 -6.05
CA TRP A 14 2.76 -8.00 -4.66
C TRP A 14 3.69 -9.14 -4.27
N LEU A 15 4.90 -8.85 -3.94
CA LEU A 15 5.90 -9.91 -3.95
C LEU A 15 6.16 -10.47 -2.57
N TYR A 16 6.02 -11.77 -2.52
CA TYR A 16 6.57 -12.65 -1.49
C TYR A 16 8.10 -12.69 -1.46
N THR A 17 8.77 -12.12 -2.44
CA THR A 17 10.22 -12.08 -2.48
C THR A 17 10.72 -10.81 -1.82
N ALA A 18 11.85 -10.89 -1.14
CA ALA A 18 12.53 -9.73 -0.61
C ALA A 18 12.55 -8.59 -1.64
N GLY A 19 12.06 -7.42 -1.25
CA GLY A 19 12.06 -6.24 -2.11
C GLY A 19 10.75 -5.86 -2.80
N GLY A 20 9.60 -6.42 -2.41
CA GLY A 20 8.28 -5.91 -2.82
C GLY A 20 7.86 -4.65 -2.07
N LEU A 21 6.71 -4.07 -2.42
CA LEU A 21 6.06 -3.00 -1.64
C LEU A 21 5.64 -3.49 -0.26
N TRP A 22 5.35 -4.78 -0.13
CA TRP A 22 5.11 -5.49 1.11
C TRP A 22 6.34 -6.34 1.45
N GLU A 23 6.78 -6.33 2.70
CA GLU A 23 8.11 -6.83 3.07
C GLU A 23 8.19 -8.33 3.29
N ASN A 24 7.07 -8.98 3.60
CA ASN A 24 7.09 -10.43 3.85
C ASN A 24 5.73 -11.06 3.60
N TYR A 25 5.78 -12.33 3.24
CA TYR A 25 4.60 -13.15 3.05
C TYR A 25 4.86 -14.57 3.56
N ALA A 26 3.84 -15.18 4.15
CA ALA A 26 3.84 -16.60 4.49
C ALA A 26 2.50 -17.23 4.10
N GLY A 27 2.53 -18.37 3.42
CA GLY A 27 1.35 -19.12 3.02
C GLY A 27 0.93 -18.93 1.55
N VAL A 28 -0.37 -18.90 1.28
CA VAL A 28 -0.94 -18.74 -0.06
C VAL A 28 -1.75 -17.45 -0.17
N GLY A 29 -1.47 -16.66 -1.18
CA GLY A 29 -2.22 -15.46 -1.54
C GLY A 29 -1.95 -15.11 -2.99
N HIS A 30 -2.88 -14.43 -3.63
CA HIS A 30 -2.82 -14.09 -5.05
C HIS A 30 -3.53 -12.76 -5.32
N ASN A 31 -3.18 -12.12 -6.44
CA ASN A 31 -4.05 -11.14 -7.05
C ASN A 31 -5.12 -11.86 -7.86
N VAL A 32 -6.31 -11.32 -7.84
CA VAL A 32 -7.43 -11.80 -8.64
C VAL A 32 -8.16 -10.62 -9.28
N THR A 33 -8.74 -10.85 -10.46
CA THR A 33 -9.43 -9.84 -11.26
C THR A 33 -10.82 -9.48 -10.75
N THR A 34 -11.08 -9.64 -9.45
CA THR A 34 -12.36 -9.35 -8.81
C THR A 34 -12.22 -8.25 -7.76
N GLY A 35 -11.43 -7.22 -8.07
CA GLY A 35 -11.24 -6.04 -7.24
C GLY A 35 -12.56 -5.31 -6.95
N TYR A 36 -12.51 -4.33 -6.07
CA TYR A 36 -13.63 -3.46 -5.80
C TYR A 36 -13.89 -2.58 -7.04
N GLU A 37 -15.11 -2.65 -7.56
CA GLU A 37 -15.55 -2.01 -8.83
C GLU A 37 -14.86 -2.56 -10.08
N THR A 38 -13.54 -2.50 -10.20
CA THR A 38 -12.75 -2.97 -11.35
C THR A 38 -11.34 -3.35 -10.91
N GLY A 39 -10.57 -4.02 -11.78
CA GLY A 39 -9.15 -4.27 -11.56
C GLY A 39 -8.84 -5.46 -10.67
N TYR A 40 -7.73 -5.37 -9.97
CA TYR A 40 -7.19 -6.44 -9.15
C TYR A 40 -7.33 -6.13 -7.65
N CYS A 41 -7.43 -7.16 -6.84
CA CYS A 41 -7.36 -7.08 -5.39
C CYS A 41 -6.41 -8.13 -4.84
N PHE A 42 -5.93 -7.96 -3.64
CA PHE A 42 -5.22 -8.99 -2.91
C PHE A 42 -6.21 -9.99 -2.29
N TYR A 43 -5.89 -11.26 -2.42
CA TYR A 43 -6.74 -12.35 -2.01
C TYR A 43 -5.94 -13.41 -1.27
N ILE A 44 -6.39 -13.82 -0.09
CA ILE A 44 -5.87 -14.98 0.64
C ILE A 44 -6.97 -16.04 0.69
N PRO A 45 -6.80 -17.18 -0.03
CA PRO A 45 -7.74 -18.29 0.03
C PRO A 45 -7.62 -19.07 1.35
N GLY A 46 -8.61 -19.85 1.67
CA GLY A 46 -8.93 -20.58 2.89
C GLY A 46 -7.87 -21.35 3.66
N ASN A 47 -6.61 -21.20 3.32
CA ASN A 47 -5.47 -21.74 4.06
C ASN A 47 -4.75 -20.59 4.81
N PHE A 48 -3.64 -20.90 5.44
CA PHE A 48 -2.83 -19.90 6.12
C PHE A 48 -2.19 -18.93 5.12
N GLY A 49 -2.37 -17.61 5.34
CA GLY A 49 -1.68 -16.58 4.61
C GLY A 49 -1.55 -15.29 5.41
N ILE A 50 -0.38 -14.66 5.33
CA ILE A 50 -0.08 -13.37 5.97
C ILE A 50 0.75 -12.53 5.01
N LEU A 51 0.35 -11.29 4.80
CA LEU A 51 1.09 -10.28 4.05
C LEU A 51 1.42 -9.11 4.97
N TYR A 52 2.70 -8.80 5.15
CA TYR A 52 3.17 -7.77 6.08
C TYR A 52 3.59 -6.49 5.37
N LYS A 53 3.24 -5.34 5.98
CA LYS A 53 3.81 -4.03 5.68
C LYS A 53 4.45 -3.45 6.92
N ASN A 54 5.76 -3.18 6.88
CA ASN A 54 6.46 -2.42 7.90
C ASN A 54 6.08 -0.94 7.78
N LEU A 55 5.92 -0.29 8.90
CA LEU A 55 5.54 1.10 9.02
C LEU A 55 6.59 1.83 9.88
N PRO A 56 6.83 3.12 9.69
CA PRO A 56 7.57 3.90 10.69
C PRO A 56 6.89 3.74 12.04
N PRO A 57 7.62 3.50 13.15
CA PRO A 57 6.99 3.34 14.46
C PRO A 57 6.18 4.58 14.85
N ALA A 58 4.93 4.40 15.24
CA ALA A 58 4.05 5.47 15.70
C ALA A 58 3.03 4.94 16.73
N ALA A 59 2.64 5.82 17.65
CA ALA A 59 1.69 5.48 18.70
C ALA A 59 0.31 5.08 18.15
N SER A 60 -0.09 5.61 17.00
CA SER A 60 -1.36 5.27 16.36
C SER A 60 -1.30 5.42 14.85
N TYR A 61 -2.17 4.69 14.17
CA TYR A 61 -2.39 4.80 12.74
C TYR A 61 -3.87 4.76 12.40
N TYR A 62 -4.17 5.28 11.20
CA TYR A 62 -5.46 5.21 10.54
C TYR A 62 -5.31 4.40 9.26
N PHE A 63 -6.17 3.41 9.09
CA PHE A 63 -6.19 2.54 7.92
C PHE A 63 -7.51 2.72 7.18
N GLY A 64 -7.46 2.68 5.85
CA GLY A 64 -8.65 2.68 4.99
C GLY A 64 -8.45 1.67 3.87
N PHE A 65 -9.45 0.83 3.60
CA PHE A 65 -9.39 -0.16 2.52
C PHE A 65 -10.77 -0.73 2.22
N HIS A 66 -10.92 -1.31 1.03
CA HIS A 66 -12.09 -2.15 0.73
C HIS A 66 -11.80 -3.59 1.16
N TYR A 67 -12.79 -4.20 1.76
CA TYR A 67 -12.71 -5.56 2.30
C TYR A 67 -13.91 -6.40 1.88
N LYS A 68 -13.66 -7.68 1.57
CA LYS A 68 -14.69 -8.70 1.33
C LYS A 68 -14.26 -10.00 1.98
N GLY A 69 -15.09 -10.55 2.86
CA GLY A 69 -14.87 -11.85 3.51
C GLY A 69 -15.88 -12.89 3.05
N THR A 70 -15.40 -14.12 2.81
CA THR A 70 -16.25 -15.27 2.45
C THR A 70 -15.80 -16.53 3.17
N GLY A 71 -16.59 -17.60 3.06
CA GLY A 71 -16.26 -18.91 3.61
C GLY A 71 -16.48 -18.99 5.11
N ALA A 72 -15.41 -18.99 5.91
CA ALA A 72 -15.46 -19.06 7.37
C ALA A 72 -15.16 -17.71 8.02
N SER A 73 -15.64 -17.55 9.26
CA SER A 73 -15.32 -16.41 10.11
C SER A 73 -13.85 -16.43 10.53
N GLY A 74 -13.20 -15.27 10.61
CA GLY A 74 -11.80 -15.20 10.98
C GLY A 74 -11.25 -13.80 11.15
N ARG A 75 -10.03 -13.74 11.61
CA ARG A 75 -9.22 -12.53 11.67
C ARG A 75 -8.76 -12.20 10.25
N PHE A 76 -8.75 -10.90 9.91
CA PHE A 76 -8.34 -10.49 8.58
C PHE A 76 -7.30 -9.36 8.57
N ILE A 77 -7.09 -8.67 9.69
CA ILE A 77 -6.03 -7.67 9.84
C ILE A 77 -5.47 -7.70 11.27
N GLN A 78 -4.17 -7.50 11.40
CA GLN A 78 -3.44 -7.43 12.66
C GLN A 78 -2.52 -6.21 12.67
N PHE A 79 -2.35 -5.63 13.85
CA PHE A 79 -1.42 -4.54 14.13
C PHE A 79 -0.36 -5.03 15.08
N LEU A 80 0.92 -4.77 14.76
CA LEU A 80 2.05 -5.37 15.47
C LEU A 80 3.10 -4.32 15.87
N ASN A 81 3.91 -4.72 16.87
CA ASN A 81 5.23 -4.18 17.17
C ASN A 81 6.24 -5.32 17.07
N GLY A 82 7.13 -5.27 16.10
CA GLY A 82 8.00 -6.39 15.78
C GLY A 82 7.23 -7.67 15.43
N SER A 83 7.33 -8.68 16.32
CA SER A 83 6.55 -9.92 16.23
C SER A 83 5.34 -9.95 17.16
N THR A 84 5.18 -8.96 18.04
CA THR A 84 4.11 -8.90 19.04
C THR A 84 2.85 -8.35 18.42
N VAL A 85 1.77 -9.12 18.41
CA VAL A 85 0.45 -8.65 18.00
C VAL A 85 -0.12 -7.74 19.08
N LEU A 86 -0.53 -6.53 18.70
CA LEU A 86 -1.10 -5.53 19.60
C LEU A 86 -2.63 -5.54 19.58
N GLY A 87 -3.22 -5.77 18.41
CA GLY A 87 -4.66 -5.83 18.21
C GLY A 87 -5.04 -6.50 16.90
N VAL A 88 -6.26 -7.01 16.83
CA VAL A 88 -6.80 -7.67 15.63
C VAL A 88 -8.24 -7.27 15.36
N VAL A 89 -8.64 -7.30 14.09
CA VAL A 89 -10.03 -7.22 13.68
C VAL A 89 -10.48 -8.55 13.10
N TYR A 90 -11.65 -8.96 13.52
CA TYR A 90 -12.32 -10.21 13.18
C TYR A 90 -13.58 -9.92 12.38
N TYR A 91 -13.89 -10.77 11.40
CA TYR A 91 -15.15 -10.75 10.67
C TYR A 91 -15.89 -12.07 10.86
N SER A 92 -17.17 -11.98 11.24
CA SER A 92 -18.07 -13.11 11.39
C SER A 92 -18.89 -13.29 10.12
N VAL A 93 -18.61 -14.30 9.33
CA VAL A 93 -19.39 -14.63 8.12
C VAL A 93 -20.84 -14.97 8.48
N ALA A 94 -21.07 -15.62 9.63
CA ALA A 94 -22.40 -16.03 10.06
C ALA A 94 -23.32 -14.85 10.41
N THR A 95 -22.77 -13.77 10.94
CA THR A 95 -23.56 -12.59 11.37
C THR A 95 -23.34 -11.38 10.48
N GLY A 96 -22.28 -11.35 9.68
CA GLY A 96 -21.86 -10.18 8.91
C GLY A 96 -21.27 -9.05 9.76
N LEU A 97 -20.88 -9.32 11.00
CA LEU A 97 -20.42 -8.31 11.95
C LEU A 97 -18.91 -8.33 12.13
N PHE A 98 -18.35 -7.16 12.41
CA PHE A 98 -16.96 -6.97 12.80
C PHE A 98 -16.80 -6.97 14.31
N SER A 99 -15.64 -7.40 14.79
CA SER A 99 -15.28 -7.35 16.22
C SER A 99 -13.78 -7.05 16.36
N VAL A 100 -13.40 -6.41 17.46
CA VAL A 100 -12.02 -6.08 17.78
C VAL A 100 -11.56 -6.83 19.03
N TYR A 101 -10.30 -7.30 19.00
CA TYR A 101 -9.69 -8.07 20.08
C TYR A 101 -8.32 -7.51 20.44
N LYS A 102 -7.86 -7.76 21.66
CA LYS A 102 -6.48 -7.53 22.08
C LYS A 102 -5.50 -8.41 21.27
N GLY A 103 -4.24 -8.08 21.38
CA GLY A 103 -3.16 -8.82 20.76
C GLY A 103 -3.00 -10.26 21.25
N ASP A 104 -3.52 -10.64 22.41
CA ASP A 104 -3.65 -12.03 22.85
C ASP A 104 -4.61 -12.85 21.97
N GLN A 105 -5.39 -12.15 21.13
CA GLN A 105 -6.33 -12.70 20.16
C GLN A 105 -7.49 -13.52 20.77
N ALA A 106 -7.61 -13.48 22.08
CA ALA A 106 -8.64 -14.15 22.88
C ALA A 106 -9.53 -13.14 23.64
N THR A 107 -8.96 -12.02 24.09
CA THR A 107 -9.70 -10.99 24.82
C THR A 107 -10.51 -10.13 23.84
N TRP A 108 -11.82 -10.38 23.78
CA TRP A 108 -12.78 -9.55 23.06
C TRP A 108 -12.89 -8.16 23.70
N LEU A 109 -12.88 -7.12 22.89
CA LEU A 109 -12.99 -5.73 23.34
C LEU A 109 -14.38 -5.14 23.01
N ALA A 110 -14.77 -5.23 21.74
CA ALA A 110 -16.06 -4.73 21.28
C ALA A 110 -16.50 -5.40 19.98
N GLY A 111 -17.81 -5.41 19.73
CA GLY A 111 -18.42 -5.81 18.47
C GLY A 111 -19.21 -4.68 17.85
N GLY A 112 -19.27 -4.68 16.52
CA GLY A 112 -20.07 -3.77 15.73
C GLY A 112 -21.53 -4.23 15.62
N SER A 113 -22.34 -3.39 15.00
CA SER A 113 -23.78 -3.62 14.75
C SER A 113 -24.15 -3.51 13.27
N ILE A 114 -23.24 -3.00 12.44
CA ILE A 114 -23.48 -2.84 10.99
C ILE A 114 -23.22 -4.18 10.31
N ILE A 115 -24.26 -4.73 9.69
CA ILE A 115 -24.19 -6.01 9.00
C ILE A 115 -23.63 -5.81 7.59
N VAL A 116 -22.54 -6.47 7.27
CA VAL A 116 -22.01 -6.65 5.92
C VAL A 116 -22.18 -8.12 5.55
N PRO A 117 -23.10 -8.48 4.65
CA PRO A 117 -23.26 -9.88 4.26
C PRO A 117 -21.99 -10.46 3.64
N ALA A 118 -21.73 -11.75 3.91
CA ALA A 118 -20.60 -12.47 3.34
C ALA A 118 -20.59 -12.36 1.80
N GLY A 119 -19.42 -12.14 1.24
CA GLY A 119 -19.23 -11.96 -0.19
C GLY A 119 -19.46 -10.54 -0.72
N ASN A 120 -19.95 -9.63 0.11
CA ASN A 120 -20.13 -8.23 -0.27
C ASN A 120 -18.87 -7.41 0.09
N TRP A 121 -18.50 -6.49 -0.79
CA TRP A 121 -17.51 -5.48 -0.50
C TRP A 121 -18.04 -4.43 0.47
N CYS A 122 -17.20 -3.97 1.39
CA CYS A 122 -17.42 -2.78 2.20
C CYS A 122 -16.13 -1.97 2.30
N HIS A 123 -16.26 -0.67 2.55
CA HIS A 123 -15.12 0.17 2.90
C HIS A 123 -14.96 0.20 4.42
N LEU A 124 -13.79 -0.20 4.89
CA LEU A 124 -13.41 -0.14 6.30
C LEU A 124 -12.46 1.01 6.55
N GLN A 125 -12.67 1.70 7.66
CA GLN A 125 -11.70 2.64 8.21
C GLN A 125 -11.46 2.25 9.66
N ILE A 126 -10.20 2.08 10.02
CA ILE A 126 -9.78 1.64 11.35
C ILE A 126 -8.85 2.70 11.93
N SER A 127 -9.04 3.09 13.18
CA SER A 127 -8.03 3.77 13.98
C SER A 127 -7.66 2.92 15.18
N PHE A 128 -6.38 2.83 15.45
CA PHE A 128 -5.89 2.03 16.56
C PHE A 128 -4.76 2.74 17.31
N LEU A 129 -4.97 2.93 18.62
CA LEU A 129 -3.99 3.38 19.60
C LEU A 129 -3.79 2.24 20.60
N PRO A 130 -2.72 1.43 20.47
CA PRO A 130 -2.43 0.35 21.40
C PRO A 130 -1.95 0.90 22.73
N HIS A 131 -2.65 0.53 23.81
CA HIS A 131 -2.28 0.96 25.16
C HIS A 131 -2.76 -0.06 26.20
N ALA A 132 -1.95 -0.26 27.24
CA ALA A 132 -2.28 -1.21 28.31
C ALA A 132 -3.52 -0.83 29.14
N THR A 133 -3.89 0.46 29.19
CA THR A 133 -4.98 0.97 30.04
C THR A 133 -5.93 1.95 29.35
N THR A 134 -5.43 2.84 28.48
CA THR A 134 -6.19 4.01 27.97
C THR A 134 -6.14 4.15 26.44
N GLY A 135 -6.02 3.04 25.73
CA GLY A 135 -6.01 3.02 24.27
C GLY A 135 -7.38 3.22 23.64
N THR A 136 -7.39 3.34 22.32
CA THR A 136 -8.62 3.39 21.53
C THR A 136 -8.58 2.43 20.36
N PHE A 137 -9.69 1.81 20.02
CA PHE A 137 -9.86 0.98 18.85
C PHE A 137 -11.20 1.29 18.21
N ALA A 138 -11.20 1.93 17.05
CA ALA A 138 -12.43 2.31 16.38
C ALA A 138 -12.46 1.76 14.95
N VAL A 139 -13.65 1.36 14.51
CA VAL A 139 -13.94 0.87 13.17
C VAL A 139 -15.14 1.63 12.60
N LYS A 140 -15.02 2.07 11.34
CA LYS A 140 -16.14 2.58 10.55
C LYS A 140 -16.38 1.64 9.38
N VAL A 141 -17.64 1.38 9.10
CA VAL A 141 -18.10 0.58 7.96
C VAL A 141 -18.83 1.52 6.99
N ASN A 142 -18.35 1.62 5.75
CA ASN A 142 -18.90 2.51 4.72
C ASN A 142 -19.04 3.98 5.21
N GLY A 143 -18.05 4.44 5.99
CA GLY A 143 -18.02 5.78 6.57
C GLY A 143 -18.82 5.97 7.86
N ILE A 144 -19.67 5.01 8.25
CA ILE A 144 -20.51 5.06 9.45
C ILE A 144 -19.73 4.46 10.63
N PRO A 145 -19.63 5.15 11.80
CA PRO A 145 -19.05 4.58 13.01
C PRO A 145 -19.78 3.30 13.43
N ASP A 146 -19.04 2.21 13.65
CA ASP A 146 -19.58 0.91 14.04
C ASP A 146 -19.02 0.43 15.38
N ILE A 147 -17.70 0.54 15.57
CA ILE A 147 -17.03 0.20 16.83
C ILE A 147 -16.29 1.45 17.32
N ASN A 148 -16.41 1.73 18.62
CA ASN A 148 -15.66 2.77 19.30
C ASN A 148 -15.33 2.31 20.73
N PHE A 149 -14.19 1.66 20.91
CA PHE A 149 -13.73 1.15 22.20
C PHE A 149 -12.65 2.04 22.78
N SER A 150 -12.72 2.33 24.08
CA SER A 150 -11.70 3.01 24.86
C SER A 150 -11.38 2.18 26.10
N GLY A 151 -10.11 2.03 26.40
CA GLY A 151 -9.66 1.24 27.55
C GLY A 151 -8.35 0.50 27.27
N SER A 152 -8.18 -0.67 27.87
CA SER A 152 -7.03 -1.53 27.66
C SER A 152 -7.13 -2.21 26.28
N THR A 153 -6.51 -1.63 25.24
CA THR A 153 -6.61 -2.09 23.86
C THR A 153 -5.54 -3.08 23.45
N ALA A 154 -4.40 -3.08 24.17
CA ALA A 154 -3.25 -3.93 23.83
C ALA A 154 -2.65 -4.57 25.09
N PRO A 155 -1.85 -5.65 24.98
CA PRO A 155 -1.13 -6.26 26.10
C PRO A 155 -0.14 -5.30 26.76
N SER A 156 0.45 -4.40 25.99
CA SER A 156 1.38 -3.37 26.42
C SER A 156 1.13 -2.06 25.67
N THR A 157 1.62 -0.96 26.23
CA THR A 157 1.73 0.31 25.53
C THR A 157 2.94 0.23 24.60
N SER A 158 2.73 0.31 23.29
CA SER A 158 3.77 0.17 22.28
C SER A 158 3.38 0.92 21.03
N ASP A 159 4.38 1.37 20.27
CA ASP A 159 4.15 1.88 18.92
C ASP A 159 3.72 0.74 17.99
N ILE A 160 2.99 1.10 16.94
CA ILE A 160 2.72 0.21 15.81
C ILE A 160 3.86 0.39 14.80
N ASP A 161 4.55 -0.68 14.44
CA ASP A 161 5.60 -0.68 13.42
C ASP A 161 5.27 -1.60 12.23
N LYS A 162 4.12 -2.28 12.29
CA LYS A 162 3.72 -3.24 11.26
C LYS A 162 2.22 -3.47 11.20
N VAL A 163 1.71 -3.65 10.00
CA VAL A 163 0.35 -4.16 9.75
C VAL A 163 0.43 -5.47 8.96
N ALA A 164 -0.48 -6.40 9.26
CA ALA A 164 -0.59 -7.67 8.54
C ALA A 164 -2.01 -7.87 8.01
N LEU A 165 -2.11 -8.13 6.71
CA LEU A 165 -3.31 -8.72 6.12
C LEU A 165 -3.25 -10.22 6.37
N TYR A 166 -4.33 -10.79 6.88
CA TYR A 166 -4.26 -12.07 7.54
C TYR A 166 -5.43 -12.99 7.19
N CYS A 167 -5.16 -14.25 7.01
CA CYS A 167 -6.19 -15.27 6.89
C CYS A 167 -5.71 -16.55 7.58
N ILE A 168 -6.42 -16.99 8.58
CA ILE A 168 -6.21 -18.32 9.22
C ILE A 168 -7.57 -18.99 9.40
N GLY A 169 -7.60 -20.26 9.06
CA GLY A 169 -8.65 -21.21 9.41
C GLY A 169 -9.47 -21.69 8.23
N GLY A 170 -9.37 -22.93 7.98
CA GLY A 170 -10.25 -23.83 7.25
C GLY A 170 -10.67 -23.36 5.86
N SER A 171 -11.71 -22.62 5.73
CA SER A 171 -12.30 -22.14 4.48
C SER A 171 -12.54 -20.62 4.47
N ALA A 172 -11.95 -19.87 5.39
CA ALA A 172 -12.02 -18.41 5.34
C ALA A 172 -11.31 -17.90 4.09
N THR A 173 -11.89 -16.90 3.44
CA THR A 173 -11.31 -16.25 2.28
C THR A 173 -11.48 -14.76 2.42
N ASN A 174 -10.39 -14.03 2.35
CA ASN A 174 -10.35 -12.59 2.55
C ASN A 174 -9.79 -11.90 1.30
N TYR A 175 -10.40 -10.77 0.95
CA TYR A 175 -10.01 -9.90 -0.13
C TYR A 175 -9.79 -8.49 0.39
N TRP A 176 -8.75 -7.82 -0.08
CA TRP A 176 -8.43 -6.43 0.23
C TRP A 176 -8.14 -5.67 -1.04
N ASP A 177 -8.58 -4.42 -1.06
CA ASP A 177 -8.35 -3.51 -2.18
C ASP A 177 -8.23 -2.07 -1.68
N ASN A 178 -7.54 -1.23 -2.45
CA ASN A 178 -7.37 0.20 -2.18
C ASN A 178 -6.86 0.50 -0.76
N PHE A 179 -5.77 -0.18 -0.37
CA PHE A 179 -5.22 -0.11 0.99
C PHE A 179 -4.44 1.18 1.22
N VAL A 180 -4.80 1.91 2.26
CA VAL A 180 -4.19 3.20 2.63
C VAL A 180 -3.83 3.21 4.11
N VAL A 181 -2.63 3.69 4.44
CA VAL A 181 -2.19 3.98 5.82
C VAL A 181 -1.92 5.47 5.96
N ASP A 182 -2.49 6.08 6.99
CA ASP A 182 -2.32 7.50 7.32
C ASP A 182 -1.96 7.66 8.80
N ALA A 183 -1.05 8.56 9.13
CA ALA A 183 -0.61 8.79 10.51
C ALA A 183 -1.42 9.88 11.25
N ALA A 184 -2.30 10.62 10.56
CA ALA A 184 -2.95 11.78 11.13
C ALA A 184 -4.48 11.69 11.18
N ALA A 185 -5.11 11.04 10.18
CA ALA A 185 -6.57 11.05 10.07
C ALA A 185 -7.09 9.87 9.23
N TYR A 186 -8.37 9.60 9.34
CA TYR A 186 -9.04 8.64 8.46
C TYR A 186 -8.85 9.01 6.99
N PRO A 187 -8.35 8.08 6.13
CA PRO A 187 -8.07 8.37 4.72
C PRO A 187 -9.31 8.73 3.89
N GLY A 188 -10.50 8.35 4.38
CA GLY A 188 -11.75 8.43 3.64
C GLY A 188 -11.81 7.39 2.52
N VAL A 189 -12.96 7.28 1.89
CA VAL A 189 -13.13 6.40 0.71
C VAL A 189 -12.26 6.93 -0.41
N SER A 190 -11.47 6.05 -1.03
CA SER A 190 -10.64 6.36 -2.18
C SER A 190 -10.39 5.12 -3.01
N ARG A 191 -10.08 5.33 -4.29
CA ARG A 191 -9.62 4.33 -5.22
C ARG A 191 -8.15 4.61 -5.54
N ILE A 192 -7.37 3.58 -5.73
CA ILE A 192 -5.97 3.66 -6.14
C ILE A 192 -5.90 3.17 -7.59
N ALA A 193 -5.52 4.06 -8.49
CA ALA A 193 -5.31 3.74 -9.90
C ALA A 193 -3.81 3.56 -10.15
N LEU A 194 -3.43 2.54 -10.91
CA LEU A 194 -2.08 2.34 -11.41
C LEU A 194 -1.93 3.11 -12.71
N LEU A 195 -0.91 3.95 -12.78
CA LEU A 195 -0.45 4.59 -14.00
C LEU A 195 0.92 4.03 -14.36
N THR A 196 1.13 3.67 -15.62
CA THR A 196 2.39 3.13 -16.11
C THR A 196 3.08 4.11 -17.04
N PRO A 197 4.41 4.00 -17.24
CA PRO A 197 5.07 4.69 -18.33
C PRO A 197 4.36 4.44 -19.67
N SER A 198 4.11 5.50 -20.41
CA SER A 198 3.39 5.47 -21.70
C SER A 198 4.17 6.11 -22.86
N GLY A 199 5.31 6.74 -22.54
CA GLY A 199 6.16 7.41 -23.51
C GLY A 199 7.43 7.94 -22.86
N ALA A 200 8.35 8.40 -23.71
CA ALA A 200 9.56 9.07 -23.25
C ALA A 200 9.23 10.38 -22.54
N GLY A 201 9.93 10.66 -21.46
CA GLY A 201 9.87 11.92 -20.75
C GLY A 201 10.93 12.92 -21.25
N ASN A 202 11.17 13.93 -20.42
CA ASN A 202 12.10 15.02 -20.74
C ASN A 202 13.58 14.60 -20.63
N SER A 203 13.87 13.57 -19.86
CA SER A 203 15.25 13.05 -19.66
C SER A 203 15.31 11.56 -20.01
N THR A 204 16.31 11.18 -20.81
CA THR A 204 16.55 9.81 -21.27
C THR A 204 18.05 9.55 -21.22
N GLN A 205 18.64 9.59 -20.02
CA GLN A 205 20.08 9.47 -19.83
C GLN A 205 20.53 8.04 -19.49
N TRP A 206 19.60 7.16 -19.15
CA TRP A 206 19.88 5.75 -18.92
C TRP A 206 19.78 4.97 -20.24
N ASP A 207 20.46 3.84 -20.31
CA ASP A 207 20.43 2.93 -21.47
C ASP A 207 19.34 1.87 -21.28
N PRO A 208 18.52 1.57 -22.30
CA PRO A 208 17.55 0.49 -22.23
C PRO A 208 18.21 -0.88 -22.48
N SER A 209 17.69 -1.94 -21.84
CA SER A 209 18.06 -3.32 -22.16
C SER A 209 17.66 -3.73 -23.58
N ALA A 210 16.56 -3.14 -24.10
CA ALA A 210 16.11 -3.30 -25.47
C ALA A 210 15.13 -2.17 -25.85
N GLY A 211 15.12 -1.75 -27.11
CA GLY A 211 14.12 -0.79 -27.62
C GLY A 211 14.25 0.61 -27.02
N SER A 212 13.16 1.15 -26.50
CA SER A 212 13.10 2.48 -25.87
C SER A 212 12.96 2.36 -24.35
N ASN A 213 13.49 3.35 -23.62
CA ASN A 213 13.56 3.32 -22.16
C ASN A 213 12.20 3.07 -21.50
N TYR A 214 11.18 3.80 -21.91
CA TYR A 214 9.83 3.65 -21.31
C TYR A 214 9.24 2.26 -21.56
N ALA A 215 9.54 1.62 -22.69
CA ALA A 215 9.03 0.29 -23.01
C ALA A 215 9.76 -0.84 -22.27
N CYS A 216 10.84 -0.52 -21.55
CA CYS A 216 11.54 -1.46 -20.65
C CYS A 216 11.03 -1.38 -19.19
N VAL A 217 10.03 -0.53 -18.92
CA VAL A 217 9.57 -0.27 -17.54
C VAL A 217 8.04 -0.07 -17.45
N ASP A 218 7.29 -0.43 -18.50
CA ASP A 218 5.83 -0.22 -18.59
C ASP A 218 4.99 -1.48 -18.28
N GLU A 219 5.64 -2.63 -18.08
CA GLU A 219 4.93 -3.89 -17.95
C GLU A 219 4.13 -4.01 -16.65
N VAL A 220 2.93 -4.61 -16.79
CA VAL A 220 2.08 -5.03 -15.67
C VAL A 220 1.71 -6.52 -15.87
N PRO A 221 2.22 -7.40 -15.02
CA PRO A 221 3.17 -7.22 -13.92
C PRO A 221 4.59 -6.90 -14.43
N TYR A 222 5.36 -6.13 -13.65
CA TYR A 222 6.72 -5.75 -14.01
C TYR A 222 7.62 -6.95 -14.34
N SER A 223 8.60 -6.75 -15.21
CA SER A 223 9.63 -7.72 -15.60
C SER A 223 10.98 -7.35 -14.99
N ASP A 224 11.69 -8.32 -14.40
CA ASP A 224 13.09 -8.13 -13.98
C ASP A 224 14.08 -8.45 -15.14
N ALA A 225 13.57 -8.90 -16.28
CA ALA A 225 14.36 -9.19 -17.49
C ALA A 225 14.39 -8.02 -18.48
N ASP A 226 13.50 -7.04 -18.29
CA ASP A 226 13.41 -5.83 -19.08
C ASP A 226 13.60 -4.62 -18.17
N TYR A 227 14.59 -3.77 -18.46
CA TYR A 227 15.03 -2.72 -17.56
C TYR A 227 15.84 -1.62 -18.27
N VAL A 228 15.98 -0.49 -17.60
CA VAL A 228 16.95 0.54 -17.94
C VAL A 228 18.13 0.49 -16.97
N TYR A 229 19.30 0.91 -17.38
CA TYR A 229 20.51 0.87 -16.55
C TYR A 229 21.45 2.05 -16.82
N THR A 230 22.22 2.39 -15.80
CA THR A 230 23.38 3.32 -15.92
C THR A 230 24.47 2.93 -14.94
N ASN A 231 25.72 3.28 -15.26
CA ASN A 231 26.86 3.20 -14.36
C ASN A 231 27.38 4.59 -13.96
N VAL A 232 26.68 5.64 -14.35
CA VAL A 232 27.04 7.04 -14.08
C VAL A 232 26.13 7.62 -13.01
N ALA A 233 26.70 8.34 -12.05
CA ALA A 233 25.93 9.03 -11.03
C ALA A 233 25.29 10.32 -11.59
N ASP A 234 24.17 10.70 -10.97
CA ASP A 234 23.38 11.89 -11.27
C ASP A 234 22.65 11.90 -12.63
N GLU A 235 22.66 10.80 -13.37
CA GLU A 235 21.83 10.63 -14.56
C GLU A 235 20.36 10.44 -14.22
N VAL A 236 19.50 11.03 -15.05
CA VAL A 236 18.03 11.06 -14.88
C VAL A 236 17.35 10.36 -16.04
N ASP A 237 16.35 9.54 -15.72
CA ASP A 237 15.44 8.99 -16.72
C ASP A 237 14.01 9.26 -16.30
N THR A 238 13.22 9.90 -17.18
CA THR A 238 11.81 10.23 -16.90
C THR A 238 10.90 9.73 -18.03
N TYR A 239 9.67 9.45 -17.67
CA TYR A 239 8.65 8.88 -18.55
C TYR A 239 7.33 9.61 -18.39
N ALA A 240 6.65 9.89 -19.50
CA ALA A 240 5.25 10.29 -19.46
C ALA A 240 4.45 9.14 -18.81
N ALA A 241 3.58 9.46 -17.89
CA ALA A 241 2.66 8.48 -17.30
C ALA A 241 1.38 8.36 -18.15
N SER A 242 0.71 7.22 -18.09
CA SER A 242 -0.63 7.08 -18.63
C SER A 242 -1.62 7.99 -17.89
N ASP A 243 -2.73 8.34 -18.53
CA ASP A 243 -3.75 9.21 -17.94
C ASP A 243 -4.51 8.52 -16.79
N LEU A 244 -5.00 9.34 -15.87
CA LEU A 244 -5.95 8.91 -14.85
C LEU A 244 -7.25 8.39 -15.52
N PRO A 245 -7.95 7.44 -14.87
CA PRO A 245 -9.30 7.08 -15.26
C PRO A 245 -10.20 8.32 -15.37
N SER A 246 -11.07 8.38 -16.38
CA SER A 246 -11.89 9.55 -16.68
C SER A 246 -12.84 9.97 -15.56
N GLU A 247 -13.20 9.04 -14.69
CA GLU A 247 -14.02 9.26 -13.49
C GLU A 247 -13.26 9.89 -12.31
N ALA A 248 -11.93 10.03 -12.39
CA ALA A 248 -11.14 10.63 -11.35
C ALA A 248 -11.47 12.14 -11.19
N ALA A 249 -12.03 12.53 -10.06
CA ALA A 249 -12.44 13.90 -9.80
C ALA A 249 -11.48 14.64 -8.84
N VAL A 250 -10.90 13.93 -7.87
CA VAL A 250 -10.02 14.47 -6.85
C VAL A 250 -8.84 13.52 -6.65
N VAL A 251 -7.62 14.05 -6.78
CA VAL A 251 -6.40 13.31 -6.47
C VAL A 251 -5.95 13.66 -5.04
N LYS A 252 -5.84 12.66 -4.20
CA LYS A 252 -5.44 12.84 -2.79
C LYS A 252 -3.94 12.76 -2.57
N CYS A 253 -3.24 11.99 -3.38
CA CYS A 253 -1.78 11.85 -3.38
C CYS A 253 -1.33 11.11 -4.64
N VAL A 254 -0.04 11.18 -4.92
CA VAL A 254 0.65 10.40 -5.94
C VAL A 254 1.76 9.60 -5.26
N GLN A 255 1.84 8.31 -5.52
CA GLN A 255 2.97 7.48 -5.14
C GLN A 255 3.67 6.99 -6.40
N VAL A 256 4.94 7.30 -6.53
CA VAL A 256 5.79 6.75 -7.59
C VAL A 256 6.60 5.61 -7.00
N THR A 257 6.62 4.49 -7.70
CA THR A 257 7.36 3.29 -7.30
C THR A 257 8.28 2.87 -8.43
N ALA A 258 9.54 2.63 -8.11
CA ALA A 258 10.52 2.02 -9.01
C ALA A 258 11.01 0.71 -8.40
N ARG A 259 11.25 -0.27 -9.26
CA ARG A 259 11.90 -1.52 -8.88
C ARG A 259 13.31 -1.51 -9.44
N ALA A 260 14.29 -1.56 -8.56
CA ALA A 260 15.69 -1.37 -8.93
C ALA A 260 16.64 -2.27 -8.14
N ARG A 261 17.84 -2.49 -8.69
CA ARG A 261 18.95 -3.14 -8.01
C ARG A 261 20.27 -2.43 -8.36
N LYS A 262 21.28 -2.68 -7.56
CA LYS A 262 22.66 -2.35 -7.89
C LYS A 262 23.36 -3.57 -8.50
N GLU A 263 24.10 -3.35 -9.58
CA GLU A 263 24.99 -4.35 -10.16
C GLU A 263 26.43 -3.79 -10.27
N GLY A 264 27.40 -4.59 -9.84
CA GLY A 264 28.79 -4.20 -9.91
C GLY A 264 29.15 -2.90 -9.18
N SER A 265 29.95 -2.05 -9.83
CA SER A 265 30.46 -0.77 -9.28
C SER A 265 29.58 0.44 -9.58
N GLY A 266 28.40 0.26 -10.12
CA GLY A 266 27.45 1.35 -10.43
C GLY A 266 27.01 2.15 -9.20
N PRO A 267 26.23 3.22 -9.39
CA PRO A 267 25.72 4.06 -8.31
C PRO A 267 25.02 3.25 -7.23
N PRO A 268 25.31 3.49 -5.93
CA PRO A 268 24.75 2.68 -4.85
C PRO A 268 23.32 3.07 -4.47
N ASN A 269 22.85 4.22 -4.91
CA ASN A 269 21.57 4.77 -4.53
C ASN A 269 20.77 5.24 -5.75
N ILE A 270 19.45 5.36 -5.58
CA ILE A 270 18.56 6.08 -6.48
C ILE A 270 17.69 7.08 -5.70
N ALA A 271 17.26 8.11 -6.38
CA ALA A 271 16.15 8.95 -5.96
C ALA A 271 14.96 8.76 -6.91
N ILE A 272 13.77 8.58 -6.37
CA ILE A 272 12.53 8.56 -7.14
C ILE A 272 12.25 9.97 -7.64
N ALA A 273 11.98 10.10 -8.93
CA ALA A 273 11.70 11.38 -9.57
C ALA A 273 10.21 11.55 -9.87
N CYS A 274 9.74 12.79 -9.70
CA CYS A 274 8.47 13.27 -10.19
C CYS A 274 8.72 14.62 -10.86
N ARG A 275 8.41 14.73 -12.15
CA ARG A 275 8.50 15.99 -12.89
C ARG A 275 7.13 16.59 -13.05
N THR A 276 7.00 17.86 -12.69
CA THR A 276 5.80 18.67 -12.85
C THR A 276 6.15 19.98 -13.57
N THR A 277 5.18 20.85 -13.76
CA THR A 277 5.38 22.15 -14.42
C THR A 277 6.51 23.00 -13.83
N GLY A 278 6.84 22.81 -12.56
CA GLY A 278 7.92 23.54 -11.88
C GLY A 278 9.32 22.92 -12.04
N GLY A 279 9.46 21.74 -12.64
CA GLY A 279 10.73 21.03 -12.82
C GLY A 279 10.77 19.65 -12.21
N ASP A 280 11.97 19.12 -11.98
CA ASP A 280 12.20 17.79 -11.42
C ASP A 280 12.28 17.85 -9.88
N TYR A 281 11.55 16.97 -9.24
CA TYR A 281 11.52 16.79 -7.79
C TYR A 281 11.92 15.38 -7.42
N TYR A 282 12.75 15.23 -6.42
CA TYR A 282 13.35 13.94 -6.06
C TYR A 282 13.00 13.54 -4.63
N SER A 283 12.91 12.24 -4.40
CA SER A 283 12.92 11.70 -3.03
C SER A 283 14.28 11.92 -2.37
N ALA A 284 14.37 11.62 -1.06
CA ALA A 284 15.67 11.31 -0.46
C ALA A 284 16.29 10.10 -1.17
N ASP A 285 17.61 9.99 -1.11
CA ASP A 285 18.35 8.89 -1.68
C ASP A 285 17.96 7.56 -1.02
N GLN A 286 17.75 6.54 -1.81
CA GLN A 286 17.35 5.21 -1.38
C GLN A 286 18.41 4.20 -1.82
N SER A 287 18.97 3.48 -0.83
CA SER A 287 20.06 2.54 -1.11
C SER A 287 19.58 1.31 -1.87
N LEU A 288 20.33 0.94 -2.89
CA LEU A 288 20.08 -0.22 -3.73
C LEU A 288 20.70 -1.48 -3.14
N GLN A 289 19.99 -2.58 -3.25
CA GLN A 289 20.48 -3.93 -2.94
C GLN A 289 20.97 -4.62 -4.22
N SER A 290 21.68 -5.75 -4.07
CA SER A 290 22.13 -6.58 -5.20
C SER A 290 20.98 -7.33 -5.89
N SER A 291 19.86 -7.51 -5.24
CA SER A 291 18.61 -8.04 -5.80
C SER A 291 17.63 -6.91 -6.08
N PHE A 292 16.76 -7.08 -7.07
CA PHE A 292 15.72 -6.12 -7.35
C PHE A 292 14.81 -5.90 -6.14
N ALA A 293 14.61 -4.63 -5.78
CA ALA A 293 13.74 -4.21 -4.69
C ALA A 293 12.91 -2.99 -5.11
N SER A 294 11.67 -2.92 -4.63
CA SER A 294 10.79 -1.78 -4.86
C SER A 294 11.15 -0.63 -3.91
N GLN A 295 11.33 0.53 -4.48
CA GLN A 295 11.54 1.80 -3.80
C GLN A 295 10.36 2.70 -4.13
N SER A 296 9.89 3.50 -3.20
CA SER A 296 8.74 4.37 -3.45
C SER A 296 8.88 5.73 -2.78
N LYS A 297 8.21 6.71 -3.36
CA LYS A 297 7.99 8.02 -2.76
C LYS A 297 6.54 8.42 -2.94
N LEU A 298 5.93 8.83 -1.85
CA LEU A 298 4.59 9.39 -1.83
C LEU A 298 4.66 10.92 -1.73
N TRP A 299 3.93 11.61 -2.61
CA TRP A 299 3.71 13.06 -2.60
C TRP A 299 2.23 13.34 -2.30
N GLU A 300 1.93 13.88 -1.13
CA GLU A 300 0.58 14.30 -0.76
C GLU A 300 0.12 15.54 -1.52
N THR A 301 1.06 16.40 -1.86
CA THR A 301 0.86 17.61 -2.66
C THR A 301 1.75 17.59 -3.88
N ASN A 302 1.36 18.31 -4.91
CA ASN A 302 2.21 18.55 -6.06
C ASN A 302 3.48 19.29 -5.61
N PRO A 303 4.67 18.72 -5.77
CA PRO A 303 5.91 19.32 -5.28
C PRO A 303 6.26 20.64 -5.99
N GLY A 304 5.74 20.87 -7.19
CA GLY A 304 5.97 22.10 -7.95
C GLY A 304 5.14 23.29 -7.46
N THR A 305 3.95 23.04 -6.93
CA THR A 305 3.02 24.08 -6.47
C THR A 305 2.82 24.10 -4.96
N ALA A 306 3.24 23.03 -4.25
CA ALA A 306 2.94 22.76 -2.86
C ALA A 306 1.42 22.69 -2.53
N ALA A 307 0.56 22.66 -3.56
CA ALA A 307 -0.89 22.55 -3.45
C ALA A 307 -1.38 21.10 -3.63
N ALA A 308 -2.66 20.87 -3.37
CA ALA A 308 -3.29 19.58 -3.71
C ALA A 308 -3.16 19.30 -5.21
N TRP A 309 -2.95 18.04 -5.54
CA TRP A 309 -2.89 17.58 -6.92
C TRP A 309 -4.23 17.83 -7.66
N THR A 310 -4.16 18.30 -8.87
CA THR A 310 -5.28 18.28 -9.82
C THR A 310 -5.14 17.08 -10.78
N THR A 311 -6.24 16.63 -11.37
CA THR A 311 -6.22 15.58 -12.39
C THR A 311 -5.39 15.96 -13.60
N SER A 312 -5.47 17.23 -14.03
CA SER A 312 -4.66 17.75 -15.14
C SER A 312 -3.15 17.73 -14.84
N GLU A 313 -2.74 18.04 -13.62
CA GLU A 313 -1.32 17.97 -13.22
C GLU A 313 -0.80 16.53 -13.19
N VAL A 314 -1.63 15.58 -12.76
CA VAL A 314 -1.25 14.16 -12.78
C VAL A 314 -1.14 13.63 -14.19
N ASN A 315 -2.07 13.96 -15.08
CA ASN A 315 -2.02 13.56 -16.49
C ASN A 315 -0.86 14.22 -17.28
N ALA A 316 -0.31 15.32 -16.77
CA ALA A 316 0.82 16.03 -17.39
C ALA A 316 2.17 15.75 -16.71
N MET A 317 2.19 14.98 -15.60
CA MET A 317 3.43 14.69 -14.89
C MET A 317 4.28 13.64 -15.62
N GLU A 318 5.58 13.68 -15.35
CA GLU A 318 6.47 12.58 -15.66
C GLU A 318 6.91 11.90 -14.36
N ILE A 319 7.11 10.60 -14.43
CA ILE A 319 7.65 9.79 -13.34
C ILE A 319 9.02 9.25 -13.75
N GLY A 320 9.87 8.95 -12.80
CA GLY A 320 11.20 8.44 -13.15
C GLY A 320 12.11 8.22 -11.97
N ILE A 321 13.39 8.16 -12.29
CA ILE A 321 14.48 7.89 -11.36
C ILE A 321 15.70 8.76 -11.66
N LYS A 322 16.51 8.96 -10.62
CA LYS A 322 17.83 9.57 -10.71
C LYS A 322 18.84 8.66 -10.02
N SER A 323 19.94 8.31 -10.69
CA SER A 323 21.07 7.63 -10.06
C SER A 323 21.77 8.56 -9.06
N ARG A 324 22.27 8.01 -7.96
CA ARG A 324 22.86 8.81 -6.87
C ARG A 324 24.18 8.18 -6.39
N PRO A 325 25.20 9.01 -6.08
CA PRO A 325 26.51 8.54 -5.63
C PRO A 325 26.47 7.81 -4.29
#